data_098502daac9c1a434aac314b5b535bea
#
_entry.id   098502daac9c1a434aac314b5b535bea
#
_cell.length_a   1.000
_cell.length_b   1.000
_cell.length_c   1.000
_cell.angle_alpha   90.00
_cell.angle_beta   90.00
_cell.angle_gamma   90.00
#
_symmetry.space_group_name_H-M   'P 1'
#
loop_
_entity.id
_entity.type
_entity.pdbx_description
1 polymer ?
#
loop_
_entity_poly.entity_id
_entity_poly.type
_entity_poly.pdbx_seq_one_letter_code
_entity_poly.pdbx_strand_id
1 'polypeptide(L)'
;MTKIDIVSGFLGAGKTTLIKKLLAEAFQGEKLVLIENEFGEISIDGGFLKDSGVQISEMSSGCICCSLVGDFDRALKDVHEQFNPDRILIEPSGVGKLSDVIVAVENAVKDVPDMQLNSFVTVADATKVKVYMKNFGEFYNNQIESAGTIILSRTQRLSQEKLEAAVALLREKNPTAAILTTPWDALDGMTILSAIEKVSLADELLAKMRAEHEADEEEHHHHHHDDEDEHEHCCHHHDHDDDDDDDHDHCCHHHHDHDEDEHERHHHHHDGEECDDPECGCHHHHHHADEVFVSWGAETVKPFTEDELERILTALDGGEYGAILRAKGIVAAADGGQWLHYDFVPEEHQIRRGPADYTGRLCVIGSGLKEDKLRQLFGL
;
A
#
# COMPACT_ATOMS: atom_id res chain seq x y z
N MET A 1 17.48 -1.82 -8.82
CA MET A 1 17.16 -0.70 -7.93
C MET A 1 17.36 -1.16 -6.50
N THR A 2 18.31 -0.54 -5.78
CA THR A 2 18.66 -0.92 -4.40
C THR A 2 17.67 -0.30 -3.41
N LYS A 3 16.98 -1.13 -2.64
CA LYS A 3 16.10 -0.70 -1.55
C LYS A 3 16.91 -0.38 -0.30
N ILE A 4 16.62 0.73 0.36
CA ILE A 4 17.25 1.11 1.64
C ILE A 4 16.20 1.06 2.74
N ASP A 5 16.47 0.27 3.78
CA ASP A 5 15.61 0.13 4.95
C ASP A 5 16.36 0.55 6.22
N ILE A 6 15.73 1.40 7.02
CA ILE A 6 16.28 1.87 8.29
C ILE A 6 15.54 1.18 9.44
N VAL A 7 16.28 0.47 10.30
CA VAL A 7 15.74 -0.18 11.52
C VAL A 7 16.30 0.52 12.74
N SER A 8 15.60 1.55 13.17
CA SER A 8 15.90 2.34 14.36
C SER A 8 15.20 1.80 15.61
N GLY A 9 15.47 2.39 16.74
CA GLY A 9 14.84 2.10 18.02
C GLY A 9 15.81 2.25 19.17
N PHE A 10 15.26 2.51 20.37
CA PHE A 10 16.06 2.79 21.55
C PHE A 10 16.90 1.60 22.01
N LEU A 11 17.86 1.84 22.91
CA LEU A 11 18.76 0.81 23.42
C LEU A 11 18.00 -0.38 24.00
N GLY A 12 18.39 -1.58 23.58
CA GLY A 12 17.80 -2.84 24.04
C GLY A 12 16.34 -3.08 23.60
N ALA A 13 15.80 -2.30 22.65
CA ALA A 13 14.45 -2.48 22.14
C ALA A 13 14.26 -3.79 21.34
N GLY A 14 15.35 -4.39 20.80
CA GLY A 14 15.32 -5.63 20.05
C GLY A 14 15.58 -5.48 18.54
N LYS A 15 16.21 -4.39 18.10
CA LYS A 15 16.56 -4.13 16.69
C LYS A 15 17.28 -5.30 16.04
N THR A 16 18.42 -5.68 16.60
CA THR A 16 19.24 -6.81 16.08
C THR A 16 18.45 -8.11 16.05
N THR A 17 17.54 -8.36 17.02
CA THR A 17 16.68 -9.55 17.02
C THR A 17 15.70 -9.53 15.86
N LEU A 18 15.10 -8.39 15.56
CA LEU A 18 14.22 -8.19 14.41
C LEU A 18 14.97 -8.40 13.10
N ILE A 19 16.13 -7.78 12.98
CA ILE A 19 17.01 -7.91 11.79
C ILE A 19 17.34 -9.38 11.53
N LYS A 20 17.79 -10.10 12.56
CA LYS A 20 18.09 -11.54 12.44
C LYS A 20 16.89 -12.36 11.95
N LYS A 21 15.68 -12.05 12.45
CA LYS A 21 14.46 -12.72 12.00
C LYS A 21 14.13 -12.41 10.54
N LEU A 22 14.22 -11.15 10.12
CA LEU A 22 13.98 -10.76 8.72
C LEU A 22 15.02 -11.38 7.76
N LEU A 23 16.29 -11.41 8.14
CA LEU A 23 17.35 -12.07 7.37
C LEU A 23 17.08 -13.56 7.19
N ALA A 24 16.62 -14.23 8.23
CA ALA A 24 16.34 -15.66 8.20
C ALA A 24 15.07 -16.03 7.43
N GLU A 25 14.03 -15.17 7.44
CA GLU A 25 12.69 -15.56 7.01
C GLU A 25 12.14 -14.74 5.82
N ALA A 26 12.64 -13.51 5.61
CA ALA A 26 12.08 -12.61 4.61
C ALA A 26 13.05 -12.23 3.47
N PHE A 27 14.34 -12.09 3.74
CA PHE A 27 15.32 -11.60 2.77
C PHE A 27 16.17 -12.72 2.13
N GLN A 28 15.67 -13.94 2.15
CA GLN A 28 16.40 -15.07 1.55
C GLN A 28 16.51 -14.90 0.03
N GLY A 29 17.75 -14.99 -0.47
CA GLY A 29 18.04 -14.84 -1.90
C GLY A 29 18.29 -13.41 -2.36
N GLU A 30 18.08 -12.40 -1.53
CA GLU A 30 18.48 -11.02 -1.81
C GLU A 30 19.98 -10.82 -1.50
N LYS A 31 20.64 -10.05 -2.34
CA LYS A 31 22.00 -9.57 -2.06
C LYS A 31 21.92 -8.37 -1.14
N LEU A 32 22.13 -8.60 0.14
CA LEU A 32 21.90 -7.62 1.19
C LEU A 32 23.22 -7.16 1.82
N VAL A 33 23.32 -5.85 2.10
CA VAL A 33 24.38 -5.26 2.91
C VAL A 33 23.75 -4.70 4.18
N LEU A 34 24.33 -5.06 5.33
CA LEU A 34 23.94 -4.52 6.64
C LEU A 34 24.98 -3.48 7.07
N ILE A 35 24.52 -2.27 7.39
CA ILE A 35 25.32 -1.18 7.96
C ILE A 35 24.91 -1.02 9.41
N GLU A 36 25.80 -1.42 10.32
CA GLU A 36 25.61 -1.25 11.77
C GLU A 36 26.40 -0.08 12.28
N ASN A 37 25.79 0.77 13.11
CA ASN A 37 26.44 1.89 13.76
C ASN A 37 26.28 1.78 15.27
N GLU A 38 27.24 1.14 15.92
CA GLU A 38 27.30 1.04 17.38
C GLU A 38 28.20 2.09 18.02
N PHE A 39 27.79 2.57 19.19
CA PHE A 39 28.55 3.47 20.03
C PHE A 39 29.50 2.66 20.93
N GLY A 40 30.77 2.51 20.51
CA GLY A 40 31.83 1.90 21.33
C GLY A 40 31.96 0.38 21.25
N GLU A 41 33.19 -0.03 20.96
CA GLU A 41 33.77 -1.35 21.06
C GLU A 41 33.03 -2.57 20.48
N ILE A 42 33.60 -3.08 19.40
CA ILE A 42 33.56 -4.46 18.86
C ILE A 42 32.16 -5.06 18.74
N SER A 43 31.64 -5.05 17.53
CA SER A 43 30.49 -5.87 17.11
C SER A 43 30.76 -7.36 17.38
N ILE A 44 30.04 -7.93 18.35
CA ILE A 44 30.08 -9.36 18.69
C ILE A 44 29.22 -10.15 17.69
N ASP A 45 28.35 -9.48 16.91
CA ASP A 45 27.35 -10.12 16.06
C ASP A 45 27.80 -10.40 14.62
N GLY A 46 28.90 -9.78 14.16
CA GLY A 46 29.45 -10.00 12.82
C GLY A 46 29.81 -11.46 12.47
N GLY A 47 29.97 -12.33 13.46
CA GLY A 47 30.19 -13.76 13.25
C GLY A 47 28.95 -14.58 12.89
N PHE A 48 27.78 -14.18 13.40
CA PHE A 48 26.56 -14.96 13.24
C PHE A 48 25.88 -14.75 11.87
N LEU A 49 26.12 -13.60 11.25
CA LEU A 49 25.53 -13.24 9.96
C LEU A 49 26.39 -13.70 8.77
N LYS A 50 27.67 -14.03 8.99
CA LYS A 50 28.56 -14.55 7.93
C LYS A 50 28.11 -15.87 7.32
N ASP A 51 27.38 -16.69 8.06
CA ASP A 51 26.86 -17.98 7.59
C ASP A 51 25.59 -17.86 6.75
N SER A 52 24.94 -16.68 6.74
CA SER A 52 23.69 -16.42 6.00
C SER A 52 23.90 -15.90 4.57
N GLY A 53 25.16 -15.71 4.12
CA GLY A 53 25.47 -15.12 2.81
C GLY A 53 25.32 -13.61 2.74
N VAL A 54 25.06 -12.94 3.86
CA VAL A 54 24.93 -11.50 4.00
C VAL A 54 26.30 -10.86 4.12
N GLN A 55 26.57 -9.83 3.31
CA GLN A 55 27.78 -9.03 3.44
C GLN A 55 27.56 -7.95 4.50
N ILE A 56 28.33 -7.97 5.58
CA ILE A 56 28.27 -7.00 6.66
C ILE A 56 29.37 -5.97 6.45
N SER A 57 28.99 -4.73 6.33
CA SER A 57 29.91 -3.58 6.34
C SER A 57 29.77 -2.86 7.67
N GLU A 58 30.76 -3.01 8.55
CA GLU A 58 30.81 -2.32 9.83
C GLU A 58 31.46 -0.95 9.61
N MET A 59 30.71 0.13 9.89
CA MET A 59 31.26 1.47 9.90
C MET A 59 31.73 1.80 11.32
N SER A 60 33.03 1.66 11.56
CA SER A 60 33.66 1.88 12.88
C SER A 60 33.99 3.33 13.21
N SER A 61 33.66 4.29 12.38
CA SER A 61 34.08 5.68 12.57
C SER A 61 32.94 6.61 12.97
N GLY A 62 32.68 6.66 14.27
CA GLY A 62 31.83 7.70 14.89
C GLY A 62 30.33 7.55 14.62
N CYS A 63 29.51 8.13 15.52
CA CYS A 63 28.07 8.15 15.31
C CYS A 63 27.68 8.81 14.01
N ILE A 64 26.75 8.22 13.25
CA ILE A 64 26.07 8.86 12.11
C ILE A 64 25.49 10.22 12.53
N CYS A 65 25.08 10.36 13.79
CA CYS A 65 24.57 11.62 14.36
C CYS A 65 25.64 12.63 14.78
N CYS A 66 26.92 12.26 14.87
CA CYS A 66 27.97 13.14 15.40
C CYS A 66 29.03 13.56 14.38
N SER A 67 29.21 12.84 13.27
CA SER A 67 30.16 13.22 12.21
C SER A 67 29.42 13.28 10.87
N LEU A 68 29.14 14.53 10.48
CA LEU A 68 28.90 15.03 9.12
C LEU A 68 28.06 14.10 8.22
N VAL A 69 26.84 14.53 7.97
CA VAL A 69 25.91 13.99 6.94
C VAL A 69 26.62 13.63 5.62
N GLY A 70 27.70 14.31 5.27
CA GLY A 70 28.47 14.06 4.05
C GLY A 70 29.30 12.77 4.04
N ASP A 71 29.75 12.26 5.17
CA ASP A 71 30.55 11.03 5.23
C ASP A 71 29.64 9.79 5.08
N PHE A 72 28.42 9.88 5.60
CA PHE A 72 27.43 8.79 5.47
C PHE A 72 26.86 8.69 4.06
N ASP A 73 26.54 9.81 3.43
CA ASP A 73 26.13 9.88 2.02
C ASP A 73 27.17 9.22 1.11
N ARG A 74 28.44 9.55 1.29
CA ARG A 74 29.53 8.94 0.54
C ARG A 74 29.65 7.44 0.78
N ALA A 75 29.53 7.02 2.03
CA ALA A 75 29.62 5.59 2.38
C ALA A 75 28.49 4.75 1.75
N LEU A 76 27.25 5.28 1.68
CA LEU A 76 26.16 4.61 0.99
C LEU A 76 26.42 4.46 -0.51
N LYS A 77 26.95 5.50 -1.16
CA LYS A 77 27.34 5.47 -2.57
C LYS A 77 28.46 4.46 -2.81
N ASP A 78 29.49 4.47 -2.00
CA ASP A 78 30.62 3.53 -2.10
C ASP A 78 30.14 2.06 -1.92
N VAL A 79 29.21 1.79 -0.98
CA VAL A 79 28.61 0.47 -0.78
C VAL A 79 27.79 0.06 -1.99
N HIS A 80 26.98 0.96 -2.55
CA HIS A 80 26.18 0.67 -3.75
C HIS A 80 27.09 0.36 -4.94
N GLU A 81 28.10 1.18 -5.21
CA GLU A 81 29.03 0.99 -6.33
C GLU A 81 29.86 -0.30 -6.18
N GLN A 82 30.34 -0.58 -4.96
CA GLN A 82 31.20 -1.74 -4.72
C GLN A 82 30.45 -3.06 -4.75
N PHE A 83 29.25 -3.09 -4.17
CA PHE A 83 28.52 -4.33 -3.95
C PHE A 83 27.32 -4.50 -4.86
N ASN A 84 26.75 -3.43 -5.42
CA ASN A 84 25.50 -3.45 -6.19
C ASN A 84 24.44 -4.36 -5.53
N PRO A 85 24.03 -4.06 -4.28
CA PRO A 85 23.12 -4.91 -3.54
C PRO A 85 21.65 -4.69 -3.99
N ASP A 86 20.81 -5.69 -3.76
CA ASP A 86 19.36 -5.57 -3.90
C ASP A 86 18.77 -4.73 -2.76
N ARG A 87 19.40 -4.82 -1.56
CA ARG A 87 18.95 -4.17 -0.34
C ARG A 87 20.10 -3.73 0.55
N ILE A 88 19.97 -2.53 1.12
CA ILE A 88 20.83 -2.02 2.19
C ILE A 88 19.99 -1.86 3.44
N LEU A 89 20.37 -2.55 4.51
CA LEU A 89 19.73 -2.44 5.81
C LEU A 89 20.62 -1.62 6.74
N ILE A 90 20.07 -0.57 7.35
CA ILE A 90 20.78 0.34 8.22
C ILE A 90 20.26 0.16 9.65
N GLU A 91 21.13 -0.23 10.59
CA GLU A 91 20.87 -0.20 12.03
C GLU A 91 21.59 0.97 12.67
N PRO A 92 20.95 2.15 12.86
CA PRO A 92 21.59 3.27 13.52
C PRO A 92 21.72 3.04 15.03
N SER A 93 22.59 3.84 15.67
CA SER A 93 22.73 3.84 17.14
C SER A 93 21.39 4.02 17.85
N GLY A 94 21.19 3.27 18.93
CA GLY A 94 19.95 3.34 19.72
C GLY A 94 19.69 4.69 20.42
N VAL A 95 20.66 5.59 20.44
CA VAL A 95 20.54 6.97 20.94
C VAL A 95 20.56 8.02 19.81
N GLY A 96 20.54 7.61 18.53
CA GLY A 96 20.44 8.49 17.38
C GLY A 96 19.03 8.97 17.12
N LYS A 97 18.88 10.14 16.50
CA LYS A 97 17.61 10.63 15.96
C LYS A 97 17.34 9.95 14.61
N LEU A 98 16.17 9.35 14.44
CA LEU A 98 15.79 8.72 13.18
C LEU A 98 15.65 9.74 12.05
N SER A 99 15.16 10.95 12.36
CA SER A 99 15.05 12.05 11.39
C SER A 99 16.38 12.35 10.69
N ASP A 100 17.50 12.35 11.43
CA ASP A 100 18.80 12.70 10.89
C ASP A 100 19.30 11.63 9.92
N VAL A 101 19.03 10.36 10.23
CA VAL A 101 19.38 9.23 9.37
C VAL A 101 18.51 9.23 8.08
N ILE A 102 17.21 9.52 8.20
CA ILE A 102 16.32 9.67 7.05
C ILE A 102 16.84 10.74 6.10
N VAL A 103 17.15 11.94 6.61
CA VAL A 103 17.69 13.06 5.80
C VAL A 103 19.00 12.68 5.12
N ALA A 104 19.89 11.99 5.82
CA ALA A 104 21.17 11.54 5.26
C ALA A 104 20.94 10.54 4.09
N VAL A 105 20.04 9.58 4.25
CA VAL A 105 19.68 8.62 3.19
C VAL A 105 18.99 9.32 2.02
N GLU A 106 18.03 10.21 2.29
CA GLU A 106 17.34 10.97 1.24
C GLU A 106 18.32 11.83 0.40
N ASN A 107 19.35 12.38 1.02
CA ASN A 107 20.39 13.10 0.29
C ASN A 107 21.23 12.16 -0.59
N ALA A 108 21.60 10.98 -0.07
CA ALA A 108 22.35 10.00 -0.85
C ALA A 108 21.58 9.51 -2.08
N VAL A 109 20.28 9.22 -1.94
CA VAL A 109 19.46 8.70 -3.04
C VAL A 109 19.15 9.75 -4.13
N LYS A 110 19.19 11.05 -3.82
CA LYS A 110 19.02 12.11 -4.83
C LYS A 110 20.02 12.03 -5.96
N ASP A 111 21.24 11.62 -5.63
CA ASP A 111 22.37 11.59 -6.56
C ASP A 111 22.53 10.22 -7.24
N VAL A 112 21.83 9.20 -6.79
CA VAL A 112 21.93 7.82 -7.29
C VAL A 112 20.55 7.29 -7.67
N PRO A 113 20.13 7.39 -8.96
CA PRO A 113 18.80 7.00 -9.41
C PRO A 113 18.41 5.54 -9.15
N ASP A 114 19.41 4.66 -9.00
CA ASP A 114 19.21 3.24 -8.76
C ASP A 114 19.09 2.87 -7.27
N MET A 115 19.02 3.86 -6.36
CA MET A 115 18.74 3.67 -4.94
C MET A 115 17.45 4.35 -4.54
N GLN A 116 16.74 3.78 -3.57
CA GLN A 116 15.54 4.38 -2.99
C GLN A 116 15.43 4.08 -1.49
N LEU A 117 14.97 5.08 -0.71
CA LEU A 117 14.51 4.84 0.64
C LEU A 117 13.20 4.07 0.60
N ASN A 118 13.22 2.82 1.05
CA ASN A 118 12.08 1.90 1.00
C ASN A 118 11.27 1.94 2.30
N SER A 119 11.95 1.87 3.46
CA SER A 119 11.27 1.90 4.75
C SER A 119 12.14 2.51 5.87
N PHE A 120 11.46 3.02 6.90
CA PHE A 120 12.09 3.53 8.11
C PHE A 120 11.25 3.13 9.32
N VAL A 121 11.81 2.24 10.10
CA VAL A 121 11.15 1.51 11.18
C VAL A 121 11.71 1.89 12.52
N THR A 122 10.87 1.98 13.55
CA THR A 122 11.29 2.09 14.94
C THR A 122 10.86 0.87 15.75
N VAL A 123 11.83 0.14 16.29
CA VAL A 123 11.56 -0.93 17.25
C VAL A 123 11.41 -0.32 18.65
N ALA A 124 10.29 -0.57 19.31
CA ALA A 124 10.00 -0.05 20.65
C ALA A 124 9.65 -1.17 21.64
N ASP A 125 10.28 -1.16 22.83
CA ASP A 125 9.89 -2.06 23.92
C ASP A 125 8.53 -1.65 24.48
N ALA A 126 7.50 -2.43 24.24
CA ALA A 126 6.13 -2.14 24.66
C ALA A 126 6.01 -1.92 26.18
N THR A 127 6.88 -2.57 26.97
CA THR A 127 6.89 -2.45 28.43
C THR A 127 7.50 -1.13 28.94
N LYS A 128 8.17 -0.37 28.06
CA LYS A 128 8.97 0.81 28.40
C LYS A 128 8.48 2.12 27.77
N VAL A 129 7.49 2.08 26.89
CA VAL A 129 7.01 3.25 26.12
C VAL A 129 6.84 4.48 27.00
N LYS A 130 6.01 4.40 28.03
CA LYS A 130 5.73 5.53 28.93
C LYS A 130 6.98 6.07 29.63
N VAL A 131 7.85 5.18 30.08
CA VAL A 131 9.06 5.54 30.84
C VAL A 131 10.07 6.21 29.92
N TYR A 132 10.26 5.68 28.71
CA TYR A 132 11.23 6.21 27.76
C TYR A 132 10.78 7.53 27.14
N MET A 133 9.50 7.70 26.82
CA MET A 133 8.94 8.99 26.41
C MET A 133 9.19 10.10 27.44
N LYS A 134 9.06 9.78 28.72
CA LYS A 134 9.26 10.76 29.81
C LYS A 134 10.73 11.09 30.03
N ASN A 135 11.61 10.08 30.04
CA ASN A 135 12.99 10.24 30.51
C ASN A 135 13.99 10.53 29.38
N PHE A 136 13.67 10.12 28.13
CA PHE A 136 14.56 10.21 26.98
C PHE A 136 13.85 10.85 25.76
N GLY A 137 12.91 11.77 26.04
CA GLY A 137 11.98 12.32 25.06
C GLY A 137 12.65 12.91 23.82
N GLU A 138 13.84 13.50 23.92
CA GLU A 138 14.52 14.07 22.77
C GLU A 138 14.83 13.02 21.69
N PHE A 139 15.37 11.88 22.08
CA PHE A 139 15.77 10.83 21.16
C PHE A 139 14.61 9.84 20.90
N TYR A 140 14.00 9.36 21.99
CA TYR A 140 12.94 8.37 21.89
C TYR A 140 11.71 8.90 21.15
N ASN A 141 11.24 10.12 21.48
CA ASN A 141 10.09 10.68 20.77
C ASN A 141 10.41 10.95 19.29
N ASN A 142 11.62 11.44 18.96
CA ASN A 142 12.02 11.61 17.56
C ASN A 142 11.99 10.29 16.80
N GLN A 143 12.48 9.19 17.39
CA GLN A 143 12.42 7.88 16.75
C GLN A 143 10.97 7.43 16.51
N ILE A 144 10.04 7.70 17.42
CA ILE A 144 8.62 7.38 17.26
C ILE A 144 7.96 8.31 16.22
N GLU A 145 8.16 9.63 16.35
CA GLU A 145 7.53 10.65 15.49
C GLU A 145 7.95 10.51 14.02
N SER A 146 9.21 10.14 13.78
CA SER A 146 9.76 9.99 12.44
C SER A 146 9.55 8.61 11.81
N ALA A 147 9.03 7.62 12.56
CA ALA A 147 8.86 6.27 12.06
C ALA A 147 7.74 6.18 11.02
N GLY A 148 7.98 5.45 9.94
CA GLY A 148 6.93 5.01 9.04
C GLY A 148 6.17 3.81 9.58
N THR A 149 6.88 2.93 10.31
CA THR A 149 6.32 1.77 11.01
C THR A 149 6.93 1.65 12.38
N ILE A 150 6.12 1.38 13.39
CA ILE A 150 6.55 1.12 14.77
C ILE A 150 6.34 -0.36 15.07
N ILE A 151 7.40 -1.06 15.44
CA ILE A 151 7.34 -2.49 15.76
C ILE A 151 7.52 -2.68 17.27
N LEU A 152 6.45 -3.11 17.93
CA LEU A 152 6.49 -3.36 19.36
C LEU A 152 7.16 -4.70 19.70
N SER A 153 8.18 -4.66 20.52
CA SER A 153 8.77 -5.86 21.10
C SER A 153 8.17 -6.15 22.48
N ARG A 154 8.27 -7.40 22.91
CA ARG A 154 7.85 -7.87 24.25
C ARG A 154 6.38 -7.64 24.59
N THR A 155 5.51 -7.55 23.59
CA THR A 155 4.06 -7.38 23.74
C THR A 155 3.43 -8.52 24.54
N GLN A 156 3.94 -9.74 24.43
CA GLN A 156 3.51 -10.92 25.19
C GLN A 156 3.69 -10.79 26.71
N ARG A 157 4.43 -9.75 27.17
CA ARG A 157 4.63 -9.48 28.62
C ARG A 157 3.61 -8.52 29.18
N LEU A 158 2.72 -7.98 28.37
CA LEU A 158 1.72 -7.01 28.76
C LEU A 158 0.32 -7.65 28.84
N SER A 159 -0.51 -7.12 29.75
CA SER A 159 -1.95 -7.34 29.64
C SER A 159 -2.49 -6.52 28.46
N GLN A 160 -3.67 -6.90 27.96
CA GLN A 160 -4.34 -6.20 26.87
C GLN A 160 -4.49 -4.70 27.14
N GLU A 161 -4.96 -4.31 28.34
CA GLU A 161 -5.14 -2.92 28.76
C GLU A 161 -3.83 -2.12 28.71
N LYS A 162 -2.69 -2.75 29.09
CA LYS A 162 -1.38 -2.10 29.05
C LYS A 162 -0.85 -1.96 27.64
N LEU A 163 -1.16 -2.93 26.77
CA LEU A 163 -0.81 -2.85 25.36
C LEU A 163 -1.59 -1.72 24.68
N GLU A 164 -2.90 -1.63 24.91
CA GLU A 164 -3.76 -0.55 24.41
C GLU A 164 -3.26 0.82 24.87
N ALA A 165 -2.93 0.95 26.17
CA ALA A 165 -2.36 2.19 26.69
C ALA A 165 -1.02 2.56 26.07
N ALA A 166 -0.15 1.59 25.77
CA ALA A 166 1.11 1.84 25.08
C ALA A 166 0.88 2.29 23.64
N VAL A 167 -0.03 1.63 22.92
CA VAL A 167 -0.41 2.00 21.53
C VAL A 167 -1.03 3.40 21.50
N ALA A 168 -1.90 3.75 22.45
CA ALA A 168 -2.50 5.08 22.54
C ALA A 168 -1.42 6.17 22.68
N LEU A 169 -0.43 5.98 23.56
CA LEU A 169 0.69 6.91 23.72
C LEU A 169 1.53 7.06 22.45
N LEU A 170 1.74 5.97 21.71
CA LEU A 170 2.46 6.02 20.44
C LEU A 170 1.66 6.76 19.38
N ARG A 171 0.33 6.54 19.30
CA ARG A 171 -0.58 7.24 18.40
C ARG A 171 -0.67 8.75 18.65
N GLU A 172 -0.57 9.19 19.91
CA GLU A 172 -0.47 10.62 20.26
C GLU A 172 0.76 11.28 19.63
N LYS A 173 1.85 10.52 19.49
CA LYS A 173 3.12 10.99 18.90
C LYS A 173 3.19 10.79 17.39
N ASN A 174 2.67 9.69 16.89
CA ASN A 174 2.66 9.36 15.48
C ASN A 174 1.30 8.74 15.08
N PRO A 175 0.38 9.56 14.57
CA PRO A 175 -0.95 9.11 14.20
C PRO A 175 -0.98 8.23 12.94
N THR A 176 0.06 8.28 12.10
CA THR A 176 0.06 7.68 10.75
C THR A 176 0.91 6.42 10.59
N ALA A 177 1.85 6.16 11.51
CA ALA A 177 2.69 4.96 11.41
C ALA A 177 1.86 3.69 11.55
N ALA A 178 2.19 2.65 10.79
CA ALA A 178 1.71 1.30 11.09
C ALA A 178 2.29 0.84 12.43
N ILE A 179 1.50 0.19 13.30
CA ILE A 179 1.99 -0.30 14.60
C ILE A 179 1.83 -1.80 14.68
N LEU A 180 2.96 -2.53 14.65
CA LEU A 180 2.98 -3.97 14.85
C LEU A 180 2.87 -4.29 16.34
N THR A 181 1.80 -4.97 16.72
CA THR A 181 1.45 -5.22 18.12
C THR A 181 1.48 -6.70 18.51
N THR A 182 1.44 -7.59 17.52
CA THR A 182 1.47 -9.04 17.72
C THR A 182 2.87 -9.49 18.16
N PRO A 183 2.97 -10.46 19.10
CA PRO A 183 4.26 -11.06 19.46
C PRO A 183 4.97 -11.65 18.24
N TRP A 184 6.27 -11.39 18.11
CA TRP A 184 7.05 -11.82 16.94
C TRP A 184 7.10 -13.34 16.75
N ASP A 185 6.95 -14.11 17.86
CA ASP A 185 6.91 -15.56 17.81
C ASP A 185 5.67 -16.11 17.09
N ALA A 186 4.62 -15.29 16.99
CA ALA A 186 3.37 -15.62 16.31
C ALA A 186 3.34 -15.16 14.83
N LEU A 187 4.40 -14.47 14.37
CA LEU A 187 4.50 -13.92 13.02
C LEU A 187 5.65 -14.54 12.27
N ASP A 188 5.48 -14.79 10.96
CA ASP A 188 6.59 -15.04 10.06
C ASP A 188 7.25 -13.72 9.60
N GLY A 189 8.46 -13.84 9.04
CA GLY A 189 9.23 -12.67 8.60
C GLY A 189 8.56 -11.93 7.45
N MET A 190 7.81 -12.60 6.58
CA MET A 190 7.10 -11.99 5.46
C MET A 190 5.94 -11.12 5.92
N THR A 191 5.19 -11.57 6.93
CA THR A 191 4.13 -10.77 7.56
C THR A 191 4.70 -9.50 8.20
N ILE A 192 5.85 -9.60 8.86
CA ILE A 192 6.54 -8.43 9.43
C ILE A 192 7.02 -7.50 8.31
N LEU A 193 7.59 -8.04 7.22
CA LEU A 193 8.05 -7.24 6.08
C LEU A 193 6.89 -6.50 5.41
N SER A 194 5.72 -7.13 5.24
CA SER A 194 4.51 -6.47 4.71
C SER A 194 4.12 -5.25 5.52
N ALA A 195 4.18 -5.34 6.85
CA ALA A 195 3.91 -4.20 7.73
C ALA A 195 4.96 -3.09 7.57
N ILE A 196 6.22 -3.45 7.40
CA ILE A 196 7.34 -2.52 7.18
C ILE A 196 7.19 -1.77 5.86
N GLU A 197 6.87 -2.47 4.79
CA GLU A 197 6.67 -1.90 3.44
C GLU A 197 5.30 -1.21 3.28
N LYS A 198 4.51 -1.12 4.35
CA LYS A 198 3.21 -0.45 4.40
C LYS A 198 2.20 -0.97 3.36
N VAL A 199 2.19 -2.26 3.14
CA VAL A 199 1.16 -2.88 2.29
C VAL A 199 -0.17 -2.83 3.04
N SER A 200 -1.02 -1.88 2.66
CA SER A 200 -2.35 -1.71 3.24
C SER A 200 -3.29 -2.81 2.76
N LEU A 201 -4.03 -3.43 3.69
CA LEU A 201 -5.08 -4.39 3.31
C LEU A 201 -6.14 -3.76 2.41
N ALA A 202 -6.43 -2.47 2.62
CA ALA A 202 -7.35 -1.71 1.78
C ALA A 202 -6.80 -1.54 0.36
N ASP A 203 -5.52 -1.18 0.22
CA ASP A 203 -4.87 -0.99 -1.08
C ASP A 203 -4.75 -2.32 -1.83
N GLU A 204 -4.37 -3.42 -1.15
CA GLU A 204 -4.35 -4.76 -1.73
C GLU A 204 -5.72 -5.18 -2.25
N LEU A 205 -6.77 -4.94 -1.45
CA LEU A 205 -8.12 -5.32 -1.79
C LEU A 205 -8.68 -4.47 -2.95
N LEU A 206 -8.44 -3.15 -2.94
CA LEU A 206 -8.80 -2.25 -4.03
C LEU A 206 -8.07 -2.59 -5.32
N ALA A 207 -6.77 -2.84 -5.27
CA ALA A 207 -5.97 -3.24 -6.43
C ALA A 207 -6.51 -4.55 -7.06
N LYS A 208 -6.88 -5.52 -6.21
CA LYS A 208 -7.47 -6.77 -6.68
C LYS A 208 -8.82 -6.56 -7.35
N MET A 209 -9.71 -5.74 -6.74
CA MET A 209 -11.01 -5.44 -7.32
C MET A 209 -10.89 -4.68 -8.66
N ARG A 210 -9.93 -3.76 -8.79
CA ARG A 210 -9.67 -3.07 -10.06
C ARG A 210 -9.21 -4.03 -11.13
N ALA A 211 -8.27 -4.92 -10.82
CA ALA A 211 -7.79 -5.92 -11.76
C ALA A 211 -8.89 -6.90 -12.21
N GLU A 212 -9.78 -7.30 -11.30
CA GLU A 212 -10.94 -8.13 -11.63
C GLU A 212 -11.91 -7.37 -12.58
N HIS A 213 -12.15 -6.07 -12.35
CA HIS A 213 -13.02 -5.24 -13.19
C HIS A 213 -12.41 -4.99 -14.59
N GLU A 214 -11.11 -4.70 -14.68
CA GLU A 214 -10.40 -4.53 -15.95
C GLU A 214 -10.45 -5.83 -16.79
N ALA A 215 -10.32 -7.00 -16.16
CA ALA A 215 -10.41 -8.28 -16.85
C ALA A 215 -11.82 -8.54 -17.40
N ASP A 216 -12.87 -8.17 -16.66
CA ASP A 216 -14.26 -8.30 -17.11
C ASP A 216 -14.56 -7.35 -18.28
N GLU A 217 -14.00 -6.13 -18.27
CA GLU A 217 -14.16 -5.18 -19.40
C GLU A 217 -13.46 -5.69 -20.67
N GLU A 218 -12.27 -6.30 -20.57
CA GLU A 218 -11.57 -6.88 -21.73
C GLU A 218 -12.35 -8.05 -22.33
N GLU A 219 -13.00 -8.91 -21.54
CA GLU A 219 -13.85 -9.99 -22.06
C GLU A 219 -15.08 -9.46 -22.80
N HIS A 220 -15.67 -8.33 -22.37
CA HIS A 220 -16.83 -7.73 -23.04
C HIS A 220 -16.48 -7.03 -24.35
N HIS A 221 -15.23 -6.59 -24.55
CA HIS A 221 -14.80 -5.96 -25.81
C HIS A 221 -14.49 -6.97 -26.93
N HIS A 222 -14.34 -8.27 -26.67
CA HIS A 222 -14.03 -9.28 -27.68
C HIS A 222 -15.24 -9.92 -28.37
N HIS A 223 -16.49 -9.53 -28.01
CA HIS A 223 -17.70 -10.16 -28.58
C HIS A 223 -18.44 -9.34 -29.67
N HIS A 224 -17.86 -8.27 -30.21
CA HIS A 224 -18.52 -7.48 -31.24
C HIS A 224 -17.65 -7.22 -32.47
N HIS A 225 -17.10 -8.25 -33.10
CA HIS A 225 -16.65 -8.16 -34.50
C HIS A 225 -16.50 -9.57 -35.10
N ASP A 226 -17.61 -10.18 -35.48
CA ASP A 226 -17.67 -11.20 -36.53
C ASP A 226 -19.14 -11.42 -36.91
N ASP A 227 -19.72 -10.41 -37.59
CA ASP A 227 -20.86 -10.60 -38.48
C ASP A 227 -20.52 -9.83 -39.74
N GLU A 228 -19.77 -10.48 -40.65
CA GLU A 228 -19.65 -10.09 -42.04
C GLU A 228 -20.98 -10.37 -42.75
N ASP A 229 -21.94 -9.45 -42.66
CA ASP A 229 -23.07 -9.44 -43.56
C ASP A 229 -22.64 -8.73 -44.85
N GLU A 230 -22.40 -9.55 -45.89
CA GLU A 230 -22.28 -9.13 -47.26
C GLU A 230 -23.58 -8.45 -47.71
N HIS A 231 -23.66 -7.13 -47.64
CA HIS A 231 -24.71 -6.39 -48.36
C HIS A 231 -24.30 -6.18 -49.78
N GLU A 232 -24.70 -7.13 -50.64
CA GLU A 232 -24.80 -6.90 -52.09
C GLU A 232 -25.78 -5.75 -52.38
N HIS A 233 -25.27 -4.59 -52.76
CA HIS A 233 -26.07 -3.52 -53.34
C HIS A 233 -26.50 -3.91 -54.75
N CYS A 234 -27.68 -4.54 -54.84
CA CYS A 234 -28.41 -4.68 -56.13
C CYS A 234 -28.93 -3.31 -56.54
N CYS A 235 -28.37 -2.78 -57.62
CA CYS A 235 -28.95 -1.69 -58.36
C CYS A 235 -30.20 -2.22 -59.08
N HIS A 236 -31.39 -1.89 -58.59
CA HIS A 236 -32.62 -2.14 -59.32
C HIS A 236 -32.72 -1.18 -60.50
N HIS A 237 -32.56 -1.71 -61.75
CA HIS A 237 -33.02 -1.08 -62.94
C HIS A 237 -34.54 -1.19 -63.02
N HIS A 238 -35.23 -0.05 -63.01
CA HIS A 238 -36.61 0.02 -63.47
C HIS A 238 -36.57 0.34 -64.95
N ASP A 239 -37.03 -0.62 -65.77
CA ASP A 239 -37.38 -0.42 -67.15
C ASP A 239 -38.67 0.41 -67.20
N HIS A 240 -38.59 1.59 -67.81
CA HIS A 240 -39.71 2.30 -68.37
C HIS A 240 -39.35 2.64 -69.77
N ASP A 241 -40.03 1.95 -70.73
CA ASP A 241 -40.18 2.33 -72.11
C ASP A 241 -40.94 3.66 -72.14
N ASP A 242 -40.42 4.65 -72.83
CA ASP A 242 -41.06 5.41 -73.84
C ASP A 242 -40.22 6.67 -74.17
N ASP A 243 -39.87 6.70 -75.43
CA ASP A 243 -39.56 7.75 -76.43
C ASP A 243 -39.32 9.20 -75.92
N ASP A 244 -38.19 9.73 -76.29
CA ASP A 244 -37.84 10.88 -77.11
C ASP A 244 -36.57 11.62 -76.68
N ASP A 245 -35.67 11.70 -77.59
CA ASP A 245 -34.63 12.65 -77.91
C ASP A 245 -34.06 13.58 -76.78
N ASP A 246 -32.78 13.52 -76.76
CA ASP A 246 -31.72 14.55 -76.65
C ASP A 246 -30.69 14.32 -75.55
N ASP A 247 -29.49 14.19 -76.02
CA ASP A 247 -28.17 14.48 -75.45
C ASP A 247 -28.15 14.94 -73.97
N HIS A 248 -27.44 14.16 -73.15
CA HIS A 248 -26.29 14.64 -72.38
C HIS A 248 -25.76 13.60 -71.43
N ASP A 249 -24.49 13.21 -71.70
CA ASP A 249 -23.54 12.64 -70.77
C ASP A 249 -23.56 13.40 -69.42
N HIS A 250 -23.73 12.70 -68.32
CA HIS A 250 -23.14 13.09 -67.05
C HIS A 250 -23.03 11.90 -66.06
N CYS A 251 -21.88 11.25 -66.07
CA CYS A 251 -21.36 10.51 -65.00
C CYS A 251 -20.91 11.49 -63.89
N CYS A 252 -21.26 11.18 -62.68
CA CYS A 252 -21.06 11.95 -61.47
C CYS A 252 -19.58 12.25 -61.18
N HIS A 253 -19.16 13.49 -61.44
CA HIS A 253 -18.04 14.13 -60.75
C HIS A 253 -18.54 15.45 -60.15
N HIS A 254 -18.76 15.46 -58.87
CA HIS A 254 -18.90 16.71 -58.13
C HIS A 254 -17.55 17.14 -57.63
N HIS A 255 -16.93 18.08 -58.35
CA HIS A 255 -16.02 19.06 -57.76
C HIS A 255 -16.88 20.13 -57.12
N HIS A 256 -16.72 20.39 -55.85
CA HIS A 256 -17.17 21.61 -55.24
C HIS A 256 -15.97 22.51 -54.99
N ASP A 257 -15.93 23.58 -55.76
CA ASP A 257 -15.18 24.79 -55.46
C ASP A 257 -15.85 25.51 -54.31
N HIS A 258 -15.01 26.20 -53.52
CA HIS A 258 -15.25 26.99 -52.36
C HIS A 258 -16.43 27.93 -52.45
N ASP A 259 -17.27 27.93 -51.39
CA ASP A 259 -17.77 29.13 -50.77
C ASP A 259 -17.88 28.92 -49.25
N GLU A 260 -17.46 29.96 -48.53
CA GLU A 260 -17.37 30.08 -47.10
C GLU A 260 -18.75 30.02 -46.45
N ASP A 261 -19.06 28.93 -45.74
CA ASP A 261 -20.07 28.91 -44.71
C ASP A 261 -19.62 27.97 -43.55
N GLU A 262 -19.71 28.52 -42.35
CA GLU A 262 -19.27 27.98 -41.09
C GLU A 262 -19.90 26.60 -40.83
N HIS A 263 -19.18 25.51 -41.06
CA HIS A 263 -19.50 24.22 -40.43
C HIS A 263 -18.62 24.04 -39.20
N GLU A 264 -19.21 24.29 -38.03
CA GLU A 264 -18.69 23.91 -36.75
C GLU A 264 -18.29 22.43 -36.80
N ARG A 265 -16.99 22.20 -36.74
CA ARG A 265 -16.43 20.85 -36.54
C ARG A 265 -16.65 20.48 -35.11
N HIS A 266 -17.48 19.49 -34.86
CA HIS A 266 -17.57 18.84 -33.58
C HIS A 266 -16.21 18.21 -33.25
N HIS A 267 -15.45 18.90 -32.41
CA HIS A 267 -14.27 18.36 -31.79
C HIS A 267 -14.75 17.48 -30.62
N HIS A 268 -14.52 16.19 -30.72
CA HIS A 268 -14.61 15.29 -29.56
C HIS A 268 -13.49 15.70 -28.59
N HIS A 269 -13.82 16.48 -27.60
CA HIS A 269 -12.93 16.74 -26.48
C HIS A 269 -12.96 15.54 -25.53
N HIS A 270 -11.82 14.88 -25.40
CA HIS A 270 -11.56 13.85 -24.40
C HIS A 270 -11.06 14.45 -23.08
N ASP A 271 -11.44 15.66 -22.78
CA ASP A 271 -11.06 16.33 -21.53
C ASP A 271 -12.34 16.90 -20.86
N GLY A 272 -12.95 16.11 -19.99
CA GLY A 272 -13.70 16.47 -18.77
C GLY A 272 -14.70 17.62 -18.78
N GLU A 273 -15.16 18.15 -19.95
CA GLU A 273 -16.19 19.18 -19.99
C GLU A 273 -17.57 18.58 -20.28
N GLU A 274 -18.54 18.95 -19.45
CA GLU A 274 -19.92 18.49 -19.54
C GLU A 274 -20.55 18.92 -20.87
N CYS A 275 -21.11 18.00 -21.62
CA CYS A 275 -21.82 18.25 -22.85
C CYS A 275 -23.26 18.68 -22.55
N ASP A 276 -23.63 19.92 -22.83
CA ASP A 276 -24.97 20.49 -22.60
C ASP A 276 -26.01 20.16 -23.70
N ASP A 277 -25.68 19.30 -24.66
CA ASP A 277 -26.59 18.93 -25.74
C ASP A 277 -27.51 17.76 -25.34
N PRO A 278 -28.83 17.98 -25.20
CA PRO A 278 -29.77 16.95 -24.77
C PRO A 278 -30.03 15.83 -25.81
N GLU A 279 -29.57 15.96 -27.06
CA GLU A 279 -29.67 14.95 -28.10
C GLU A 279 -28.31 14.25 -28.40
N CYS A 280 -27.25 14.61 -27.69
CA CYS A 280 -25.94 13.98 -27.82
C CYS A 280 -25.92 12.59 -27.18
N GLY A 281 -25.66 11.55 -27.95
CA GLY A 281 -25.53 10.16 -27.48
C GLY A 281 -24.25 9.88 -26.66
N CYS A 282 -23.48 10.91 -26.25
CA CYS A 282 -22.25 10.77 -25.50
C CYS A 282 -22.43 10.57 -23.99
N HIS A 283 -23.66 10.43 -23.47
CA HIS A 283 -23.96 10.19 -22.06
C HIS A 283 -23.65 8.76 -21.56
N HIS A 284 -22.71 8.08 -22.15
CA HIS A 284 -22.10 6.95 -21.45
C HIS A 284 -21.08 7.52 -20.46
N HIS A 285 -21.56 8.01 -19.30
CA HIS A 285 -20.72 8.26 -18.16
C HIS A 285 -20.11 6.94 -17.73
N HIS A 286 -18.92 6.65 -18.22
CA HIS A 286 -18.04 5.71 -17.57
C HIS A 286 -17.62 6.35 -16.25
N HIS A 287 -18.43 6.16 -15.20
CA HIS A 287 -18.00 6.44 -13.85
C HIS A 287 -16.81 5.51 -13.58
N HIS A 288 -15.61 6.08 -13.56
CA HIS A 288 -14.45 5.34 -13.12
C HIS A 288 -14.74 4.81 -11.72
N ALA A 289 -14.48 3.53 -11.49
CA ALA A 289 -14.74 2.88 -10.19
C ALA A 289 -14.17 3.66 -9.00
N ASP A 290 -13.11 4.44 -9.24
CA ASP A 290 -12.46 5.33 -8.28
C ASP A 290 -13.33 6.53 -7.82
N GLU A 291 -14.30 6.97 -8.61
CA GLU A 291 -15.20 8.08 -8.26
C GLU A 291 -16.39 7.60 -7.41
N VAL A 292 -16.73 6.31 -7.47
CA VAL A 292 -17.92 5.75 -6.82
C VAL A 292 -17.58 4.99 -5.55
N PHE A 293 -16.43 4.32 -5.50
CA PHE A 293 -16.07 3.42 -4.40
C PHE A 293 -14.94 3.99 -3.55
N VAL A 294 -15.18 4.04 -2.25
CA VAL A 294 -14.21 4.44 -1.24
C VAL A 294 -13.92 3.27 -0.30
N SER A 295 -12.73 3.24 0.26
CA SER A 295 -12.35 2.28 1.28
C SER A 295 -12.19 2.95 2.64
N TRP A 296 -12.65 2.27 3.67
CA TRP A 296 -12.35 2.58 5.06
C TRP A 296 -11.49 1.45 5.62
N GLY A 297 -10.33 1.80 6.19
CA GLY A 297 -9.41 0.87 6.85
C GLY A 297 -9.15 1.27 8.28
N ALA A 298 -8.94 0.30 9.16
CA ALA A 298 -8.54 0.54 10.54
C ALA A 298 -7.61 -0.57 11.05
N GLU A 299 -6.67 -0.17 11.90
CA GLU A 299 -5.85 -1.08 12.69
C GLU A 299 -6.33 -1.11 14.14
N THR A 300 -6.27 -2.28 14.75
CA THR A 300 -6.73 -2.45 16.14
C THR A 300 -5.95 -3.55 16.88
N VAL A 301 -5.77 -3.35 18.15
CA VAL A 301 -5.27 -4.37 19.07
C VAL A 301 -6.39 -5.09 19.82
N LYS A 302 -7.65 -4.66 19.60
CA LYS A 302 -8.82 -5.25 20.22
C LYS A 302 -9.02 -6.68 19.73
N PRO A 303 -9.14 -7.67 20.63
CA PRO A 303 -9.55 -9.01 20.26
C PRO A 303 -11.07 -9.09 20.06
N PHE A 304 -11.51 -9.98 19.17
CA PHE A 304 -12.92 -10.20 18.85
C PHE A 304 -13.34 -11.64 19.16
N THR A 305 -14.60 -11.81 19.52
CA THR A 305 -15.22 -13.15 19.50
C THR A 305 -15.87 -13.42 18.14
N GLU A 306 -16.05 -14.70 17.78
CA GLU A 306 -16.79 -15.06 16.55
C GLU A 306 -18.20 -14.50 16.56
N ASP A 307 -18.91 -14.58 17.70
CA ASP A 307 -20.27 -14.05 17.86
C ASP A 307 -20.32 -12.52 17.70
N GLU A 308 -19.27 -11.80 18.11
CA GLU A 308 -19.18 -10.36 17.93
C GLU A 308 -18.99 -10.01 16.44
N LEU A 309 -18.09 -10.70 15.75
CA LEU A 309 -17.89 -10.51 14.31
C LEU A 309 -19.13 -10.87 13.51
N GLU A 310 -19.80 -11.97 13.85
CA GLU A 310 -21.06 -12.38 13.20
C GLU A 310 -22.12 -11.28 13.26
N ARG A 311 -22.28 -10.64 14.45
CA ARG A 311 -23.19 -9.51 14.62
C ARG A 311 -22.77 -8.28 13.81
N ILE A 312 -21.47 -8.00 13.77
CA ILE A 312 -20.90 -6.87 13.00
C ILE A 312 -21.15 -7.08 11.51
N LEU A 313 -20.80 -8.25 10.97
CA LEU A 313 -20.95 -8.56 9.55
C LEU A 313 -22.43 -8.56 9.13
N THR A 314 -23.31 -9.13 9.95
CA THR A 314 -24.77 -9.05 9.72
C THR A 314 -25.26 -7.59 9.71
N ALA A 315 -24.73 -6.72 10.56
CA ALA A 315 -25.13 -5.32 10.60
C ALA A 315 -24.69 -4.53 9.36
N LEU A 316 -23.59 -4.92 8.68
CA LEU A 316 -23.13 -4.27 7.46
C LEU A 316 -24.14 -4.38 6.31
N ASP A 317 -24.96 -5.43 6.26
CA ASP A 317 -26.04 -5.59 5.27
C ASP A 317 -27.19 -4.58 5.42
N GLY A 318 -27.30 -3.95 6.59
CA GLY A 318 -28.46 -3.12 6.94
C GLY A 318 -28.54 -1.76 6.23
N GLY A 319 -27.52 -1.37 5.41
CA GLY A 319 -27.46 -0.07 4.73
C GLY A 319 -27.25 1.13 5.65
N GLU A 320 -27.12 0.93 6.96
CA GLU A 320 -26.91 2.00 7.94
C GLU A 320 -25.52 2.63 7.84
N TYR A 321 -24.55 1.87 7.34
CA TYR A 321 -23.12 2.21 7.28
C TYR A 321 -22.66 2.72 5.92
N GLY A 322 -23.56 2.77 4.93
CA GLY A 322 -23.33 3.06 3.52
C GLY A 322 -23.75 1.85 2.66
N ALA A 323 -23.55 1.93 1.37
CA ALA A 323 -23.70 0.77 0.48
C ALA A 323 -22.39 -0.03 0.52
N ILE A 324 -22.35 -1.07 1.36
CA ILE A 324 -21.15 -1.90 1.52
C ILE A 324 -21.09 -2.91 0.38
N LEU A 325 -19.98 -2.96 -0.33
CA LEU A 325 -19.70 -3.92 -1.41
C LEU A 325 -18.86 -5.08 -0.93
N ARG A 326 -17.87 -4.80 -0.08
CA ARG A 326 -16.98 -5.81 0.46
C ARG A 326 -16.46 -5.38 1.82
N ALA A 327 -16.27 -6.33 2.71
CA ALA A 327 -15.45 -6.12 3.89
C ALA A 327 -14.53 -7.33 4.11
N LYS A 328 -13.33 -7.04 4.59
CA LYS A 328 -12.33 -8.05 4.90
C LYS A 328 -11.56 -7.65 6.14
N GLY A 329 -11.14 -8.62 6.92
CA GLY A 329 -10.29 -8.34 8.05
C GLY A 329 -9.65 -9.56 8.66
N ILE A 330 -8.60 -9.30 9.42
CA ILE A 330 -7.84 -10.27 10.18
C ILE A 330 -7.67 -9.69 11.58
N VAL A 331 -8.23 -10.32 12.58
CA VAL A 331 -8.26 -9.79 13.96
C VAL A 331 -7.91 -10.87 14.98
N ALA A 332 -7.35 -10.47 16.11
CA ALA A 332 -7.04 -11.38 17.21
C ALA A 332 -8.33 -12.01 17.75
N ALA A 333 -8.30 -13.31 18.04
CA ALA A 333 -9.40 -13.98 18.70
C ALA A 333 -9.37 -13.75 20.22
N ALA A 334 -10.53 -13.45 20.83
CA ALA A 334 -10.64 -13.19 22.27
C ALA A 334 -10.35 -14.42 23.15
N ASP A 335 -10.44 -15.62 22.57
CA ASP A 335 -10.09 -16.87 23.25
C ASP A 335 -8.58 -17.18 23.26
N GLY A 336 -7.75 -16.31 22.64
CA GLY A 336 -6.30 -16.51 22.52
C GLY A 336 -5.87 -17.60 21.55
N GLY A 337 -6.81 -18.12 20.74
CA GLY A 337 -6.55 -19.12 19.69
C GLY A 337 -5.98 -18.52 18.42
N GLN A 338 -6.15 -19.26 17.31
CA GLN A 338 -5.84 -18.74 15.99
C GLN A 338 -6.70 -17.50 15.69
N TRP A 339 -6.14 -16.57 14.93
CA TRP A 339 -6.82 -15.32 14.58
C TRP A 339 -8.07 -15.57 13.73
N LEU A 340 -9.00 -14.61 13.79
CA LEU A 340 -10.23 -14.63 13.01
C LEU A 340 -10.01 -13.85 11.72
N HIS A 341 -10.19 -14.51 10.61
CA HIS A 341 -10.21 -13.94 9.27
C HIS A 341 -11.65 -13.90 8.81
N TYR A 342 -12.12 -12.76 8.35
CA TYR A 342 -13.45 -12.65 7.79
C TYR A 342 -13.44 -12.06 6.39
N ASP A 343 -14.34 -12.54 5.57
CA ASP A 343 -14.71 -12.01 4.27
C ASP A 343 -16.22 -11.78 4.25
N PHE A 344 -16.64 -10.64 3.71
CA PHE A 344 -18.03 -10.24 3.57
C PHE A 344 -18.27 -9.67 2.17
N VAL A 345 -19.36 -10.08 1.57
CA VAL A 345 -20.05 -9.45 0.44
C VAL A 345 -21.53 -9.34 0.81
N PRO A 346 -22.33 -8.46 0.17
CA PRO A 346 -23.76 -8.35 0.46
C PRO A 346 -24.46 -9.72 0.49
N GLU A 347 -25.23 -9.96 1.54
CA GLU A 347 -25.98 -11.18 1.81
C GLU A 347 -25.15 -12.44 2.16
N GLU A 348 -23.78 -12.36 2.09
CA GLU A 348 -22.90 -13.49 2.37
C GLU A 348 -21.67 -13.06 3.17
N HIS A 349 -21.32 -13.82 4.21
CA HIS A 349 -20.05 -13.63 4.90
C HIS A 349 -19.52 -14.97 5.44
N GLN A 350 -18.23 -14.97 5.69
CA GLN A 350 -17.52 -16.13 6.24
C GLN A 350 -16.52 -15.68 7.30
N ILE A 351 -16.50 -16.39 8.42
CA ILE A 351 -15.45 -16.26 9.45
C ILE A 351 -14.70 -17.58 9.51
N ARG A 352 -13.37 -17.51 9.49
CA ARG A 352 -12.50 -18.69 9.56
C ARG A 352 -11.31 -18.42 10.49
N ARG A 353 -10.75 -19.46 11.06
CA ARG A 353 -9.51 -19.40 11.82
C ARG A 353 -8.31 -19.42 10.89
N GLY A 354 -7.28 -18.63 11.20
CA GLY A 354 -6.08 -18.52 10.38
C GLY A 354 -4.86 -18.04 11.15
N PRO A 355 -3.74 -17.83 10.43
CA PRO A 355 -2.52 -17.31 11.04
C PRO A 355 -2.70 -15.90 11.57
N ALA A 356 -1.82 -15.50 12.50
CA ALA A 356 -1.78 -14.15 13.03
C ALA A 356 -1.28 -13.17 11.96
N ASP A 357 -1.78 -11.92 12.03
CA ASP A 357 -1.23 -10.80 11.30
C ASP A 357 -0.42 -9.89 12.24
N TYR A 358 0.28 -8.90 11.69
CA TYR A 358 1.14 -7.98 12.47
C TYR A 358 0.34 -7.13 13.46
N THR A 359 -0.92 -6.83 13.16
CA THR A 359 -1.93 -6.22 14.04
C THR A 359 -3.31 -6.62 13.55
N GLY A 360 -4.36 -6.34 14.33
CA GLY A 360 -5.73 -6.49 13.82
C GLY A 360 -5.97 -5.48 12.71
N ARG A 361 -6.40 -5.94 11.52
CA ARG A 361 -6.71 -5.09 10.36
C ARG A 361 -8.14 -5.28 9.91
N LEU A 362 -8.80 -4.17 9.64
CA LEU A 362 -10.17 -4.10 9.18
C LEU A 362 -10.22 -3.29 7.90
N CYS A 363 -10.98 -3.74 6.92
CA CYS A 363 -11.21 -3.03 5.67
C CYS A 363 -12.67 -3.16 5.27
N VAL A 364 -13.28 -2.05 4.86
CA VAL A 364 -14.62 -1.97 4.31
C VAL A 364 -14.58 -1.15 3.03
N ILE A 365 -15.13 -1.68 1.95
CA ILE A 365 -15.22 -0.99 0.66
C ILE A 365 -16.69 -0.80 0.30
N GLY A 366 -17.03 0.39 -0.18
CA GLY A 366 -18.39 0.69 -0.55
C GLY A 366 -18.58 2.14 -0.98
N SER A 367 -19.83 2.55 -1.14
CA SER A 367 -20.20 3.91 -1.49
C SER A 367 -20.92 4.59 -0.33
N GLY A 368 -20.61 5.88 -0.09
CA GLY A 368 -21.23 6.66 0.98
C GLY A 368 -20.94 6.12 2.38
N LEU A 369 -19.72 5.58 2.62
CA LEU A 369 -19.30 5.00 3.89
C LEU A 369 -19.42 6.03 5.02
N LYS A 370 -19.99 5.61 6.15
CA LYS A 370 -20.13 6.41 7.37
C LYS A 370 -19.08 5.96 8.38
N GLU A 371 -17.88 6.50 8.25
CA GLU A 371 -16.69 6.08 9.00
C GLU A 371 -16.88 6.10 10.51
N ASP A 372 -17.50 7.14 11.08
CA ASP A 372 -17.77 7.21 12.53
C ASP A 372 -18.66 6.07 13.01
N LYS A 373 -19.66 5.68 12.20
CA LYS A 373 -20.53 4.57 12.53
C LYS A 373 -19.82 3.23 12.38
N LEU A 374 -18.95 3.07 11.36
CA LEU A 374 -18.11 1.90 11.21
C LEU A 374 -17.17 1.75 12.40
N ARG A 375 -16.51 2.83 12.85
CA ARG A 375 -15.70 2.81 14.07
C ARG A 375 -16.50 2.34 15.28
N GLN A 376 -17.68 2.88 15.51
CA GLN A 376 -18.57 2.49 16.61
C GLN A 376 -19.00 1.02 16.49
N LEU A 377 -19.33 0.53 15.30
CA LEU A 377 -19.74 -0.84 15.06
C LEU A 377 -18.64 -1.82 15.44
N PHE A 378 -17.41 -1.55 15.04
CA PHE A 378 -16.24 -2.36 15.40
C PHE A 378 -15.73 -2.10 16.82
N GLY A 379 -16.23 -1.07 17.52
CA GLY A 379 -15.83 -0.72 18.88
C GLY A 379 -14.44 -0.11 18.97
N LEU A 380 -14.11 0.79 18.01
CA LEU A 380 -12.83 1.49 17.85
C LEU A 380 -12.93 2.96 18.23
#